data_eb96c88e3397876f391b9cd1dbb58109
#
_entry.id   eb96c88e3397876f391b9cd1dbb58109
#
_cell.length_a   1.000
_cell.length_b   1.000
_cell.length_c   1.000
_cell.angle_alpha   90.00
_cell.angle_beta   90.00
_cell.angle_gamma   90.00
#
_symmetry.space_group_name_H-M   'P 1'
#
loop_
_entity.id
_entity.type
_entity.pdbx_description
1 polymer ?
#
loop_
_entity_poly.entity_id
_entity_poly.type
_entity_poly.pdbx_seq_one_letter_code
_entity_poly.pdbx_strand_id
1 'polypeptide(L)'
;MNKYGVKELIVAPKWSVNEYTNYDIRVFSCINSEEGYKLSVISGHKWISNLSTNGGVCIPSDGNGFLIHNFTKGTGQSDVHRMTIQNGKLVYGDTEQTFSMGDSEWDSFAQENPEATWTAISDKSKIEELQ
;
A
#
# COMPACT_ATOMS: atom_id res chain seq x y z
N MET A 1 3.80 -9.26 4.28
CA MET A 1 2.39 -8.88 4.27
C MET A 1 1.42 -9.99 4.61
N ASN A 2 1.67 -11.21 4.29
CA ASN A 2 0.89 -12.29 4.90
C ASN A 2 1.75 -13.06 5.90
N LYS A 3 1.10 -13.66 6.89
CA LYS A 3 1.79 -14.44 7.94
C LYS A 3 2.32 -15.80 7.48
N TYR A 4 2.27 -16.09 6.19
CA TYR A 4 2.68 -17.36 5.61
C TYR A 4 4.00 -17.28 4.81
N GLY A 5 4.70 -16.15 4.90
CA GLY A 5 6.00 -15.98 4.26
C GLY A 5 5.98 -15.81 2.74
N VAL A 6 4.80 -15.68 2.14
CA VAL A 6 4.69 -15.31 0.72
C VAL A 6 5.01 -13.82 0.60
N LYS A 7 5.93 -13.50 -0.28
CA LYS A 7 6.29 -12.10 -0.54
C LYS A 7 5.31 -11.49 -1.53
N GLU A 8 4.84 -10.30 -1.23
CA GLU A 8 4.03 -9.50 -2.13
C GLU A 8 4.83 -8.30 -2.61
N LEU A 9 4.57 -7.92 -3.85
CA LEU A 9 5.11 -6.73 -4.47
C LEU A 9 4.00 -5.70 -4.67
N ILE A 10 4.18 -4.53 -4.08
CA ILE A 10 3.28 -3.40 -4.29
C ILE A 10 3.94 -2.48 -5.32
N VAL A 11 3.22 -2.20 -6.39
CA VAL A 11 3.66 -1.29 -7.44
C VAL A 11 2.72 -0.09 -7.49
N ALA A 12 3.28 1.09 -7.47
CA ALA A 12 2.54 2.34 -7.51
C ALA A 12 2.95 3.17 -8.74
N PRO A 13 2.33 2.95 -9.91
CA PRO A 13 2.55 3.81 -11.05
C PRO A 13 2.17 5.26 -10.72
N LYS A 14 3.09 6.16 -10.96
CA LYS A 14 2.92 7.59 -10.72
C LYS A 14 2.38 8.25 -11.99
N TRP A 15 1.36 9.08 -11.83
CA TRP A 15 0.83 9.91 -12.89
C TRP A 15 0.45 11.30 -12.37
N SER A 16 0.47 12.30 -13.23
CA SER A 16 0.19 13.69 -12.85
C SER A 16 -0.87 14.30 -13.77
N VAL A 17 -1.84 14.97 -13.17
CA VAL A 17 -2.86 15.76 -13.85
C VAL A 17 -3.01 17.07 -13.10
N ASN A 18 -2.94 18.20 -13.83
CA ASN A 18 -3.15 19.54 -13.26
C ASN A 18 -2.34 19.81 -11.99
N GLU A 19 -1.04 19.58 -12.02
CA GLU A 19 -0.10 19.79 -10.90
C GLU A 19 -0.25 18.81 -9.71
N TYR A 20 -1.24 17.92 -9.73
CA TYR A 20 -1.40 16.90 -8.71
C TYR A 20 -0.72 15.60 -9.14
N THR A 21 0.05 15.04 -8.23
CA THR A 21 0.62 13.71 -8.41
C THR A 21 -0.27 12.67 -7.76
N ASN A 22 -0.61 11.64 -8.52
CA ASN A 22 -1.43 10.53 -8.05
C ASN A 22 -0.68 9.22 -8.24
N TYR A 23 -1.08 8.23 -7.50
CA TYR A 23 -0.53 6.86 -7.57
C TYR A 23 -1.68 5.87 -7.69
N ASP A 24 -1.50 4.90 -8.57
CA ASP A 24 -2.38 3.74 -8.66
C ASP A 24 -1.64 2.53 -8.09
N ILE A 25 -2.17 1.95 -7.04
CA ILE A 25 -1.50 0.85 -6.34
C ILE A 25 -2.00 -0.49 -6.89
N ARG A 26 -1.06 -1.35 -7.25
CA ARG A 26 -1.31 -2.74 -7.64
C ARG A 26 -0.50 -3.68 -6.77
N VAL A 27 -1.08 -4.81 -6.42
CA VAL A 27 -0.44 -5.82 -5.60
C VAL A 27 -0.26 -7.09 -6.39
N PHE A 28 0.95 -7.62 -6.35
CA PHE A 28 1.32 -8.89 -6.99
C PHE A 28 1.78 -9.86 -5.93
N SER A 29 1.40 -11.12 -6.06
CA SER A 29 1.97 -12.22 -5.30
C SER A 29 3.14 -12.83 -6.05
N CYS A 30 4.21 -13.13 -5.33
CA CYS A 30 5.35 -13.85 -5.87
C CYS A 30 5.10 -15.36 -5.67
N ILE A 31 4.83 -16.05 -6.75
CA ILE A 31 4.53 -17.48 -6.74
C ILE A 31 5.77 -18.26 -7.18
N ASN A 32 6.19 -19.23 -6.37
CA ASN A 32 7.21 -20.19 -6.75
C ASN A 32 6.58 -21.29 -7.63
N SER A 33 7.09 -21.47 -8.82
CA SER A 33 6.65 -22.49 -9.76
C SER A 33 7.83 -23.36 -10.20
N GLU A 34 7.55 -24.48 -10.88
CA GLU A 34 8.59 -25.34 -11.46
C GLU A 34 9.50 -24.62 -12.45
N GLU A 35 9.01 -23.55 -13.07
CA GLU A 35 9.76 -22.71 -14.01
C GLU A 35 10.45 -21.51 -13.33
N GLY A 36 10.43 -21.44 -11.99
CA GLY A 36 10.95 -20.33 -11.20
C GLY A 36 9.84 -19.44 -10.62
N TYR A 37 10.23 -18.26 -10.15
CA TYR A 37 9.28 -17.32 -9.55
C TYR A 37 8.48 -16.57 -10.61
N LYS A 38 7.18 -16.49 -10.39
CA LYS A 38 6.26 -15.71 -11.23
C LYS A 38 5.52 -14.68 -10.39
N LEU A 39 5.32 -13.49 -10.95
CA LEU A 39 4.45 -12.48 -10.38
C LEU A 39 3.03 -12.68 -10.92
N SER A 40 2.08 -12.76 -10.01
CA SER A 40 0.66 -12.86 -10.34
C SER A 40 -0.10 -11.71 -9.71
N VAL A 41 -0.93 -11.03 -10.51
CA VAL A 41 -1.79 -9.96 -9.98
C VAL A 41 -2.79 -10.57 -9.01
N ILE A 42 -2.85 -10.00 -7.82
CA ILE A 42 -3.87 -10.40 -6.85
C ILE A 42 -5.20 -9.80 -7.28
N SER A 43 -6.16 -10.67 -7.58
CA SER A 43 -7.50 -10.27 -7.98
C SER A 43 -8.31 -9.72 -6.79
N GLY A 44 -9.39 -9.02 -7.08
CA GLY A 44 -10.28 -8.44 -6.06
C GLY A 44 -10.44 -6.95 -6.29
N HIS A 45 -10.11 -6.13 -5.32
CA HIS A 45 -10.06 -4.69 -5.54
C HIS A 45 -8.92 -4.39 -6.51
N LYS A 46 -9.27 -3.93 -7.72
CA LYS A 46 -8.32 -3.91 -8.85
C LYS A 46 -7.13 -2.98 -8.63
N TRP A 47 -7.37 -1.85 -8.00
CA TRP A 47 -6.37 -0.86 -7.65
C TRP A 47 -6.96 0.15 -6.68
N ILE A 48 -6.09 0.87 -6.04
CA ILE A 48 -6.46 2.07 -5.32
C ILE A 48 -6.06 3.22 -6.21
N SER A 49 -7.05 3.81 -6.85
CA SER A 49 -6.85 5.00 -7.66
C SER A 49 -6.89 6.25 -6.78
N ASN A 50 -6.24 7.30 -7.26
CA ASN A 50 -6.26 8.63 -6.64
C ASN A 50 -5.66 8.71 -5.24
N LEU A 51 -4.65 7.87 -4.93
CA LEU A 51 -3.82 8.15 -3.79
C LEU A 51 -3.08 9.48 -4.06
N SER A 52 -3.56 10.56 -3.47
CA SER A 52 -3.01 11.90 -3.70
C SER A 52 -1.62 12.03 -3.09
N THR A 53 -0.94 13.13 -3.42
CA THR A 53 0.36 13.48 -2.80
C THR A 53 0.31 13.58 -1.28
N ASN A 54 -0.86 13.78 -0.71
CA ASN A 54 -1.08 13.82 0.73
C ASN A 54 -1.57 12.48 1.30
N GLY A 55 -1.61 11.45 0.48
CA GLY A 55 -1.89 10.09 0.88
C GLY A 55 -0.64 9.22 0.87
N GLY A 56 -0.72 8.04 1.44
CA GLY A 56 0.40 7.13 1.49
C GLY A 56 0.04 5.71 1.89
N VAL A 57 1.04 4.85 1.86
CA VAL A 57 0.97 3.46 2.29
C VAL A 57 1.84 3.30 3.52
N CYS A 58 1.27 2.74 4.58
CA CYS A 58 1.99 2.47 5.81
C CYS A 58 2.10 0.96 6.07
N ILE A 59 3.16 0.58 6.75
CA ILE A 59 3.40 -0.79 7.18
C ILE A 59 2.82 -0.95 8.58
N PRO A 60 1.78 -1.77 8.79
CA PRO A 60 1.17 -1.92 10.09
C PRO A 60 2.09 -2.64 11.07
N SER A 61 2.08 -2.21 12.33
CA SER A 61 2.88 -2.81 13.41
C SER A 61 2.51 -4.26 13.69
N ASP A 62 1.26 -4.65 13.43
CA ASP A 62 0.78 -6.03 13.59
C ASP A 62 1.17 -6.95 12.43
N GLY A 63 1.78 -6.42 11.37
CA GLY A 63 2.20 -7.19 10.20
C GLY A 63 1.07 -7.70 9.31
N ASN A 64 -0.17 -7.26 9.53
CA ASN A 64 -1.33 -7.74 8.78
C ASN A 64 -1.71 -6.76 7.67
N GLY A 65 -1.45 -7.16 6.42
CA GLY A 65 -1.75 -6.36 5.24
C GLY A 65 -0.89 -5.10 5.13
N PHE A 66 -1.49 -4.05 4.64
CA PHE A 66 -0.92 -2.71 4.62
C PHE A 66 -2.02 -1.67 4.82
N LEU A 67 -1.63 -0.51 5.33
CA LEU A 67 -2.55 0.59 5.61
C LEU A 67 -2.44 1.65 4.52
N ILE A 68 -3.58 2.19 4.13
CA ILE A 68 -3.65 3.30 3.19
C ILE A 68 -4.29 4.47 3.91
N HIS A 69 -3.63 5.62 3.87
CA HIS A 69 -4.24 6.86 4.31
C HIS A 69 -4.49 7.78 3.13
N ASN A 70 -5.66 8.38 3.10
CA ASN A 70 -6.07 9.37 2.12
C ASN A 70 -6.51 10.64 2.81
N PHE A 71 -5.93 11.76 2.37
CA PHE A 71 -6.33 13.07 2.82
C PHE A 71 -7.49 13.60 1.98
N THR A 72 -8.57 13.98 2.64
CA THR A 72 -9.73 14.58 1.97
C THR A 72 -9.61 16.09 1.99
N LYS A 73 -9.40 16.66 0.82
CA LYS A 73 -9.31 18.11 0.65
C LYS A 73 -10.62 18.78 1.08
N GLY A 74 -10.51 19.83 1.88
CA GLY A 74 -11.63 20.62 2.37
C GLY A 74 -12.09 20.24 3.79
N THR A 75 -11.89 18.98 4.23
CA THR A 75 -12.20 18.57 5.60
C THR A 75 -11.01 18.62 6.53
N GLY A 76 -9.80 18.56 5.99
CA GLY A 76 -8.57 18.46 6.77
C GLY A 76 -8.40 17.08 7.42
N GLN A 77 -9.16 16.06 6.98
CA GLN A 77 -9.14 14.74 7.57
C GLN A 77 -8.41 13.74 6.68
N SER A 78 -7.75 12.80 7.32
CA SER A 78 -7.13 11.65 6.68
C SER A 78 -7.77 10.38 7.20
N ASP A 79 -8.33 9.59 6.29
CA ASP A 79 -8.94 8.30 6.59
C ASP A 79 -7.92 7.19 6.34
N VAL A 80 -7.84 6.25 7.30
CA VAL A 80 -6.97 5.09 7.21
C VAL A 80 -7.79 3.84 6.96
N HIS A 81 -7.45 3.12 5.90
CA HIS A 81 -8.04 1.84 5.54
C HIS A 81 -6.98 0.75 5.51
N ARG A 82 -7.36 -0.46 5.87
CA ARG A 82 -6.50 -1.62 5.79
C ARG A 82 -6.80 -2.44 4.54
N MET A 83 -5.75 -2.74 3.77
CA MET A 83 -5.80 -3.70 2.69
C MET A 83 -5.26 -5.04 3.20
N THR A 84 -6.00 -6.10 2.95
CA THR A 84 -5.59 -7.47 3.28
C THR A 84 -5.76 -8.39 2.09
N ILE A 85 -5.12 -9.55 2.15
CA ILE A 85 -5.32 -10.62 1.18
C ILE A 85 -6.10 -11.73 1.88
N GLN A 86 -7.30 -11.99 1.39
CA GLN A 86 -8.20 -13.00 1.94
C GLN A 86 -8.63 -13.95 0.81
N ASN A 87 -8.37 -15.25 0.99
CA ASN A 87 -8.67 -16.27 -0.02
C ASN A 87 -8.08 -15.94 -1.41
N GLY A 88 -6.86 -15.42 -1.44
CA GLY A 88 -6.17 -15.02 -2.68
C GLY A 88 -6.71 -13.76 -3.34
N LYS A 89 -7.56 -13.01 -2.66
CA LYS A 89 -8.14 -11.75 -3.15
C LYS A 89 -7.75 -10.57 -2.29
N LEU A 90 -7.55 -9.43 -2.95
CA LEU A 90 -7.29 -8.17 -2.28
C LEU A 90 -8.62 -7.59 -1.75
N VAL A 91 -8.66 -7.34 -0.45
CA VAL A 91 -9.83 -6.80 0.25
C VAL A 91 -9.50 -5.42 0.80
N TYR A 92 -10.30 -4.43 0.40
CA TYR A 92 -10.23 -3.07 0.92
C TYR A 92 -11.19 -2.95 2.11
N GLY A 93 -10.64 -2.78 3.29
CA GLY A 93 -11.43 -2.69 4.53
C GLY A 93 -12.09 -1.33 4.73
N ASP A 94 -12.99 -1.29 5.70
CA ASP A 94 -13.62 -0.05 6.16
C ASP A 94 -12.59 0.88 6.81
N THR A 95 -12.97 2.13 7.02
CA THR A 95 -12.14 3.10 7.75
C THR A 95 -11.85 2.60 9.16
N GLU A 96 -10.58 2.37 9.49
CA GLU A 96 -10.16 1.99 10.83
C GLU A 96 -10.00 3.19 11.75
N GLN A 97 -9.45 4.26 11.23
CA GLN A 97 -9.17 5.50 11.97
C GLN A 97 -9.30 6.70 11.04
N THR A 98 -9.64 7.83 11.65
CA THR A 98 -9.67 9.14 10.98
C THR A 98 -8.88 10.12 11.83
N PHE A 99 -7.96 10.85 11.20
CA PHE A 99 -7.13 11.86 11.83
C PHE A 99 -7.40 13.23 11.23
N SER A 100 -7.37 14.25 12.07
CA SER A 100 -7.32 15.64 11.60
C SER A 100 -5.87 16.07 11.36
N MET A 101 -5.66 16.93 10.39
CA MET A 101 -4.34 17.46 10.08
C MET A 101 -3.77 18.20 11.29
N GLY A 102 -2.52 17.87 11.67
CA GLY A 102 -1.85 18.46 12.83
C GLY A 102 -2.17 17.82 14.17
N ASP A 103 -2.98 16.77 14.19
CA ASP A 103 -3.24 15.98 15.41
C ASP A 103 -1.98 15.26 15.90
N SER A 104 -1.73 15.34 17.21
CA SER A 104 -0.65 14.57 17.84
C SER A 104 -0.89 13.04 17.76
N GLU A 105 -2.13 12.61 17.64
CA GLU A 105 -2.50 11.20 17.43
C GLU A 105 -1.99 10.67 16.09
N TRP A 106 -1.93 11.50 15.06
CA TRP A 106 -1.32 11.15 13.78
C TRP A 106 0.16 10.83 13.94
N ASP A 107 0.89 11.63 14.71
CA ASP A 107 2.33 11.40 14.92
C ASP A 107 2.59 10.06 15.62
N SER A 108 1.79 9.71 16.62
CA SER A 108 1.86 8.41 17.30
C SER A 108 1.53 7.27 16.36
N PHE A 109 0.49 7.40 15.55
CA PHE A 109 0.11 6.41 14.54
C PHE A 109 1.23 6.19 13.52
N ALA A 110 1.83 7.27 13.01
CA ALA A 110 2.89 7.21 12.01
C ALA A 110 4.19 6.60 12.57
N GLN A 111 4.47 6.75 13.85
CA GLN A 111 5.58 6.09 14.52
C GLN A 111 5.38 4.58 14.63
N GLU A 112 4.16 4.15 14.97
CA GLU A 112 3.82 2.74 15.09
C GLU A 112 3.68 2.04 13.73
N ASN A 113 3.24 2.79 12.73
CA ASN A 113 2.97 2.28 11.38
C ASN A 113 3.70 3.15 10.35
N PRO A 114 5.01 2.98 10.21
CA PRO A 114 5.81 3.84 9.35
C PRO A 114 5.40 3.73 7.89
N GLU A 115 5.58 4.82 7.15
CA GLU A 115 5.36 4.82 5.71
C GLU A 115 6.30 3.85 5.01
N ALA A 116 5.78 3.18 3.97
CA ALA A 116 6.55 2.29 3.14
C ALA A 116 7.66 3.06 2.40
N THR A 117 8.84 2.48 2.35
CA THR A 117 9.93 2.99 1.53
C THR A 117 9.75 2.51 0.10
N TRP A 118 9.68 3.45 -0.83
CA TRP A 118 9.53 3.16 -2.25
C TRP A 118 10.89 3.09 -2.93
N THR A 119 11.07 2.04 -3.73
CA THR A 119 12.25 1.85 -4.57
C THR A 119 11.87 2.12 -6.03
N ALA A 120 12.69 2.88 -6.75
CA ALA A 120 12.46 3.10 -8.17
C ALA A 120 12.49 1.76 -8.93
N ILE A 121 11.59 1.60 -9.90
CA ILE A 121 11.49 0.36 -10.69
C ILE A 121 12.77 0.08 -11.50
N SER A 122 13.58 1.10 -11.75
CA SER A 122 14.89 0.96 -12.38
C SER A 122 15.94 0.28 -11.48
N ASP A 123 15.73 0.27 -10.17
CA ASP A 123 16.59 -0.43 -9.22
C ASP A 123 16.15 -1.90 -9.11
N LYS A 124 16.82 -2.74 -9.88
CA LYS A 124 16.50 -4.17 -9.97
C LYS A 124 16.93 -4.98 -8.74
N SER A 125 17.79 -4.42 -7.90
CA SER A 125 18.33 -5.14 -6.73
C SER A 125 17.21 -5.64 -5.80
N LYS A 126 16.16 -4.84 -5.61
CA LYS A 126 15.02 -5.20 -4.77
C LYS A 126 14.13 -6.29 -5.37
N ILE A 127 14.07 -6.38 -6.69
CA ILE A 127 13.36 -7.47 -7.38
C ILE A 127 14.13 -8.77 -7.23
N GLU A 128 15.46 -8.72 -7.30
CA GLU A 128 16.33 -9.87 -7.10
C GLU A 128 16.22 -10.43 -5.68
N GLU A 129 16.03 -9.58 -4.67
CA GLU A 129 15.78 -10.01 -3.28
C GLU A 129 14.48 -10.82 -3.10
N LEU A 130 13.53 -10.72 -4.03
CA LEU A 130 12.27 -11.49 -3.99
C LEU A 130 12.45 -12.93 -4.47
N GLN A 131 13.52 -13.20 -5.18
CA GLN A 131 13.86 -14.51 -5.68
C GLN A 131 14.61 -15.31 -4.57
#